data_43eaa0d3a91719df145520aba74b50d2
#
_entry.id   43eaa0d3a91719df145520aba74b50d2
#
_cell.length_a   1.000
_cell.length_b   1.000
_cell.length_c   1.000
_cell.angle_alpha   90.00
_cell.angle_beta   90.00
_cell.angle_gamma   90.00
#
_symmetry.space_group_name_H-M   'P 1'
#
loop_
_entity.id
_entity.type
_entity.pdbx_description
1 polymer ?
#
loop_
_entity_poly.entity_id
_entity_poly.type
_entity_poly.pdbx_seq_one_letter_code
_entity_poly.pdbx_strand_id
1 'polypeptide(L)'
;MVKFTVQAAALAIIGASVAQGCTIPKGNAATIDLIAEFEGWRPDIYLDPVGKETVGYGHLCQRPRCAEVPYPIPLSVENGKALLSTDMAGAENCMTMATGQNVVLNANQYGALVSWAFNVGCGNVRSSDLIKGLNRGDDANTIVSQELPLWNRGGGVVLPGLVRRRAAELALFKTATGDGALPAPGC
;
A
#
# COMPACT_ATOMS: atom_id res chain seq x y z
N MET A 1 23.06 61.97 -39.43
CA MET A 1 22.23 61.41 -38.32
C MET A 1 22.18 59.91 -38.51
N VAL A 2 22.91 59.18 -37.68
CA VAL A 2 22.96 57.71 -37.73
C VAL A 2 21.94 57.20 -36.66
N LYS A 3 20.93 56.42 -37.11
CA LYS A 3 19.94 55.79 -36.23
C LYS A 3 20.48 54.44 -35.77
N PHE A 4 20.75 54.25 -34.50
CA PHE A 4 21.01 52.98 -33.87
C PHE A 4 19.68 52.32 -33.49
N THR A 5 19.37 51.17 -34.10
CA THR A 5 18.26 50.29 -33.70
C THR A 5 18.81 49.31 -32.66
N VAL A 6 18.26 49.38 -31.43
CA VAL A 6 18.53 48.42 -30.37
C VAL A 6 17.60 47.23 -30.55
N GLN A 7 18.16 46.07 -30.86
CA GLN A 7 17.45 44.82 -30.95
C GLN A 7 17.43 44.17 -29.58
N ALA A 8 16.24 44.06 -28.96
CA ALA A 8 16.07 43.33 -27.70
C ALA A 8 16.06 41.83 -27.98
N ALA A 9 17.07 41.14 -27.47
CA ALA A 9 17.11 39.69 -27.47
C ALA A 9 16.23 39.15 -26.32
N ALA A 10 15.14 38.47 -26.66
CA ALA A 10 14.31 37.77 -25.70
C ALA A 10 15.04 36.47 -25.28
N LEU A 11 15.50 36.37 -24.04
CA LEU A 11 15.97 35.11 -23.46
C LEU A 11 14.74 34.22 -23.21
N ALA A 12 14.61 33.14 -23.96
CA ALA A 12 13.69 32.05 -23.68
C ALA A 12 14.25 31.23 -22.50
N ILE A 13 13.63 31.34 -21.33
CA ILE A 13 13.92 30.48 -20.19
C ILE A 13 13.30 29.12 -20.50
N ILE A 14 14.13 28.18 -20.94
CA ILE A 14 13.73 26.76 -21.07
C ILE A 14 13.69 26.23 -19.64
N GLY A 15 12.49 26.18 -19.05
CA GLY A 15 12.24 25.52 -17.78
C GLY A 15 12.52 24.02 -17.93
N ALA A 16 13.61 23.55 -17.36
CA ALA A 16 13.86 22.11 -17.23
C ALA A 16 12.78 21.53 -16.30
N SER A 17 11.81 20.81 -16.84
CA SER A 17 10.90 19.98 -16.07
C SER A 17 11.73 18.90 -15.38
N VAL A 18 11.94 19.02 -14.07
CA VAL A 18 12.49 17.93 -13.26
C VAL A 18 11.42 16.84 -13.32
N ALA A 19 11.74 15.70 -13.89
CA ALA A 19 10.87 14.52 -13.82
C ALA A 19 10.72 14.19 -12.32
N GLN A 20 9.52 14.43 -11.78
CA GLN A 20 9.22 14.05 -10.41
C GLN A 20 9.19 12.54 -10.37
N GLY A 21 10.08 11.94 -9.57
CA GLY A 21 10.08 10.49 -9.34
C GLY A 21 8.76 10.06 -8.70
N CYS A 22 8.32 8.83 -8.99
CA CYS A 22 7.12 8.24 -8.42
C CYS A 22 7.15 8.28 -6.88
N THR A 23 6.14 8.91 -6.27
CA THR A 23 5.97 8.97 -4.81
C THR A 23 4.89 7.99 -4.40
N ILE A 24 5.31 6.86 -3.82
CA ILE A 24 4.39 5.81 -3.35
C ILE A 24 3.64 6.31 -2.10
N PRO A 25 2.30 6.37 -2.12
CA PRO A 25 1.52 6.71 -0.94
C PRO A 25 1.71 5.67 0.17
N LYS A 26 1.65 6.12 1.42
CA LYS A 26 1.72 5.26 2.59
C LYS A 26 0.34 4.91 3.11
N GLY A 27 0.19 3.67 3.60
CA GLY A 27 -0.99 3.29 4.36
C GLY A 27 -1.11 4.18 5.62
N ASN A 28 -2.31 4.72 5.84
CA ASN A 28 -2.58 5.56 7.02
C ASN A 28 -2.69 4.72 8.31
N ALA A 29 -2.89 5.37 9.45
CA ALA A 29 -3.01 4.68 10.74
C ALA A 29 -4.13 3.62 10.74
N ALA A 30 -5.28 3.89 10.10
CA ALA A 30 -6.38 2.93 9.98
C ALA A 30 -5.97 1.68 9.19
N THR A 31 -5.13 1.83 8.17
CA THR A 31 -4.57 0.72 7.40
C THR A 31 -3.64 -0.15 8.26
N ILE A 32 -2.74 0.50 9.03
CA ILE A 32 -1.81 -0.19 9.91
C ILE A 32 -2.58 -0.97 11.00
N ASP A 33 -3.60 -0.33 11.59
CA ASP A 33 -4.44 -0.95 12.63
C ASP A 33 -5.21 -2.16 12.08
N LEU A 34 -5.77 -2.03 10.89
CA LEU A 34 -6.46 -3.12 10.22
C LEU A 34 -5.54 -4.31 9.96
N ILE A 35 -4.35 -4.10 9.41
CA ILE A 35 -3.40 -5.20 9.16
C ILE A 35 -2.95 -5.82 10.48
N ALA A 36 -2.61 -5.00 11.48
CA ALA A 36 -2.19 -5.47 12.80
C ALA A 36 -3.22 -6.38 13.47
N GLU A 37 -4.52 -6.12 13.29
CA GLU A 37 -5.61 -6.95 13.83
C GLU A 37 -5.56 -8.39 13.28
N PHE A 38 -5.18 -8.57 12.01
CA PHE A 38 -5.21 -9.89 11.34
C PHE A 38 -3.87 -10.62 11.36
N GLU A 39 -2.74 -9.94 11.56
CA GLU A 39 -1.41 -10.58 11.58
C GLU A 39 -1.04 -11.18 12.95
N GLY A 40 -1.71 -10.74 14.02
CA GLY A 40 -1.41 -11.17 15.38
C GLY A 40 -0.16 -10.48 15.95
N TRP A 41 -0.08 -10.42 17.29
CA TRP A 41 0.96 -9.70 18.02
C TRP A 41 1.91 -10.62 18.78
N ARG A 42 3.21 -10.49 18.54
CA ARG A 42 4.28 -11.19 19.26
C ARG A 42 5.41 -10.21 19.58
N PRO A 43 5.56 -9.73 20.83
CA PRO A 43 6.59 -8.75 21.18
C PRO A 43 8.02 -9.32 21.12
N ASP A 44 8.17 -10.62 21.36
CA ASP A 44 9.44 -11.33 21.37
C ASP A 44 9.70 -12.07 20.05
N ILE A 45 10.97 -12.39 19.80
CA ILE A 45 11.35 -13.22 18.65
C ILE A 45 10.81 -14.64 18.87
N TYR A 46 10.16 -15.16 17.85
CA TYR A 46 9.66 -16.54 17.78
C TYR A 46 10.04 -17.20 16.46
N LEU A 47 9.93 -18.51 16.42
CA LEU A 47 10.06 -19.23 15.15
C LEU A 47 8.68 -19.41 14.51
N ASP A 48 8.57 -19.02 13.23
CA ASP A 48 7.38 -19.25 12.44
C ASP A 48 7.20 -20.76 12.13
N PRO A 49 6.08 -21.19 11.49
CA PRO A 49 5.85 -22.59 11.17
C PRO A 49 6.91 -23.26 10.28
N VAL A 50 7.74 -22.46 9.58
CA VAL A 50 8.85 -22.96 8.75
C VAL A 50 10.21 -22.76 9.39
N GLY A 51 10.24 -22.40 10.68
CA GLY A 51 11.46 -22.30 11.51
C GLY A 51 12.26 -21.03 11.32
N LYS A 52 11.65 -19.94 10.84
CA LYS A 52 12.32 -18.65 10.67
C LYS A 52 12.02 -17.70 11.83
N GLU A 53 13.05 -16.98 12.27
CA GLU A 53 12.90 -15.96 13.30
C GLU A 53 11.98 -14.84 12.80
N THR A 54 11.00 -14.50 13.63
CA THR A 54 9.92 -13.55 13.32
C THR A 54 9.60 -12.75 14.58
N VAL A 55 9.17 -11.48 14.44
CA VAL A 55 8.82 -10.62 15.59
C VAL A 55 7.68 -9.66 15.23
N GLY A 56 7.00 -9.11 16.22
CA GLY A 56 5.97 -8.08 16.04
C GLY A 56 4.71 -8.61 15.37
N TYR A 57 4.31 -7.98 14.30
CA TYR A 57 3.16 -8.35 13.45
C TYR A 57 3.59 -9.19 12.24
N GLY A 58 4.49 -10.16 12.46
CA GLY A 58 4.93 -11.07 11.42
C GLY A 58 6.17 -10.59 10.65
N HIS A 59 6.93 -9.64 11.18
CA HIS A 59 8.20 -9.23 10.58
C HIS A 59 9.19 -10.40 10.52
N LEU A 60 9.53 -10.86 9.32
CA LEU A 60 10.53 -11.89 9.11
C LEU A 60 11.93 -11.30 9.26
N CYS A 61 12.68 -11.78 10.28
CA CYS A 61 14.03 -11.30 10.54
C CYS A 61 14.97 -11.55 9.38
N GLN A 62 15.63 -10.50 8.91
CA GLN A 62 16.60 -10.55 7.81
C GLN A 62 18.01 -10.92 8.31
N ARG A 63 18.28 -10.73 9.60
CA ARG A 63 19.54 -11.05 10.27
C ARG A 63 19.24 -11.86 11.52
N PRO A 64 20.21 -12.66 12.00
CA PRO A 64 20.04 -13.41 13.24
C PRO A 64 19.58 -12.51 14.40
N ARG A 65 18.61 -13.00 15.16
CA ARG A 65 18.00 -12.27 16.29
C ARG A 65 17.37 -10.93 15.90
N CYS A 66 16.89 -10.78 14.67
CA CYS A 66 16.30 -9.54 14.14
C CYS A 66 17.20 -8.31 14.31
N ALA A 67 18.51 -8.46 14.09
CA ALA A 67 19.49 -7.39 14.30
C ALA A 67 19.32 -6.17 13.38
N GLU A 68 18.47 -6.25 12.36
CA GLU A 68 18.06 -5.12 11.50
C GLU A 68 16.94 -4.28 12.10
N VAL A 69 16.17 -4.80 13.06
CA VAL A 69 15.05 -4.09 13.68
C VAL A 69 15.59 -2.95 14.56
N PRO A 70 15.23 -1.68 14.29
CA PRO A 70 15.82 -0.53 14.97
C PRO A 70 15.21 -0.23 16.34
N TYR A 71 14.47 -1.19 16.90
CA TYR A 71 13.74 -1.05 18.15
C TYR A 71 14.18 -2.10 19.18
N PRO A 72 14.14 -1.77 20.50
CA PRO A 72 14.38 -2.76 21.54
C PRO A 72 13.37 -3.93 21.45
N ILE A 73 13.86 -5.15 21.65
CA ILE A 73 13.02 -6.36 21.76
C ILE A 73 13.09 -6.80 23.24
N PRO A 74 11.96 -7.02 23.90
CA PRO A 74 10.56 -7.08 23.40
C PRO A 74 10.06 -5.76 22.81
N LEU A 75 9.35 -5.84 21.68
CA LEU A 75 8.77 -4.67 21.03
C LEU A 75 7.61 -4.09 21.87
N SER A 76 7.50 -2.77 21.94
CA SER A 76 6.23 -2.14 22.30
C SER A 76 5.25 -2.25 21.11
N VAL A 77 3.94 -2.16 21.40
CA VAL A 77 2.89 -2.15 20.34
C VAL A 77 3.14 -1.04 19.30
N GLU A 78 3.56 0.14 19.78
CA GLU A 78 3.89 1.28 18.93
C GLU A 78 5.05 0.98 17.98
N ASN A 79 6.15 0.44 18.50
CA ASN A 79 7.32 0.04 17.70
C ASN A 79 6.97 -1.10 16.74
N GLY A 80 6.11 -2.02 17.14
CA GLY A 80 5.60 -3.08 16.27
C GLY A 80 4.78 -2.53 15.11
N LYS A 81 3.91 -1.54 15.34
CA LYS A 81 3.16 -0.86 14.27
C LYS A 81 4.08 -0.03 13.35
N ALA A 82 5.10 0.62 13.89
CA ALA A 82 6.10 1.32 13.09
C ALA A 82 6.90 0.36 12.20
N LEU A 83 7.27 -0.82 12.71
CA LEU A 83 7.91 -1.88 11.93
C LEU A 83 6.97 -2.40 10.84
N LEU A 84 5.71 -2.70 11.17
CA LEU A 84 4.68 -3.11 10.21
C LEU A 84 4.51 -2.09 9.09
N SER A 85 4.49 -0.79 9.41
CA SER A 85 4.42 0.27 8.39
C SER A 85 5.59 0.21 7.40
N THR A 86 6.77 -0.22 7.85
CA THR A 86 7.92 -0.47 6.97
C THR A 86 7.72 -1.71 6.10
N ASP A 87 7.20 -2.79 6.68
CA ASP A 87 6.95 -4.06 5.99
C ASP A 87 5.87 -3.93 4.91
N MET A 88 4.93 -2.99 5.06
CA MET A 88 3.89 -2.70 4.07
C MET A 88 4.43 -2.12 2.76
N ALA A 89 5.67 -1.62 2.70
CA ALA A 89 6.22 -0.93 1.54
C ALA A 89 6.10 -1.72 0.23
N GLY A 90 6.26 -3.05 0.28
CA GLY A 90 6.07 -3.93 -0.88
C GLY A 90 4.63 -3.94 -1.41
N ALA A 91 3.64 -3.97 -0.51
CA ALA A 91 2.22 -3.95 -0.86
C ALA A 91 1.79 -2.56 -1.37
N GLU A 92 2.28 -1.49 -0.76
CA GLU A 92 2.05 -0.11 -1.19
C GLU A 92 2.57 0.13 -2.61
N ASN A 93 3.82 -0.27 -2.86
CA ASN A 93 4.41 -0.19 -4.19
C ASN A 93 3.61 -1.03 -5.20
N CYS A 94 3.22 -2.25 -4.82
CA CYS A 94 2.44 -3.14 -5.67
C CYS A 94 1.11 -2.51 -6.07
N MET A 95 0.35 -1.98 -5.12
CA MET A 95 -0.94 -1.32 -5.38
C MET A 95 -0.79 -0.11 -6.29
N THR A 96 0.16 0.77 -5.97
CA THR A 96 0.43 1.98 -6.76
C THR A 96 0.80 1.64 -8.21
N MET A 97 1.66 0.63 -8.41
CA MET A 97 2.13 0.26 -9.74
C MET A 97 1.17 -0.65 -10.52
N ALA A 98 0.22 -1.30 -9.85
CA ALA A 98 -0.80 -2.12 -10.50
C ALA A 98 -2.01 -1.29 -10.96
N THR A 99 -2.24 -0.12 -10.38
CA THR A 99 -3.31 0.80 -10.75
C THR A 99 -2.85 1.82 -11.78
N GLY A 100 -3.70 2.09 -12.78
CA GLY A 100 -3.42 3.12 -13.80
C GLY A 100 -3.63 4.54 -13.26
N GLN A 101 -3.10 5.52 -13.97
CA GLN A 101 -3.17 6.95 -13.61
C GLN A 101 -4.60 7.52 -13.53
N ASN A 102 -5.57 6.85 -14.12
CA ASN A 102 -6.98 7.26 -14.07
C ASN A 102 -7.72 6.74 -12.83
N VAL A 103 -7.08 5.88 -12.02
CA VAL A 103 -7.69 5.34 -10.80
C VAL A 103 -7.58 6.37 -9.69
N VAL A 104 -8.71 6.84 -9.18
CA VAL A 104 -8.79 7.81 -8.08
C VAL A 104 -9.25 7.09 -6.83
N LEU A 105 -8.40 7.07 -5.79
CA LEU A 105 -8.72 6.48 -4.49
C LEU A 105 -8.33 7.44 -3.36
N ASN A 106 -9.17 7.53 -2.35
CA ASN A 106 -8.79 8.19 -1.10
C ASN A 106 -7.89 7.29 -0.23
N ALA A 107 -7.34 7.84 0.86
CA ALA A 107 -6.38 7.14 1.72
C ALA A 107 -6.95 5.86 2.35
N ASN A 108 -8.24 5.81 2.69
CA ASN A 108 -8.87 4.62 3.26
C ASN A 108 -9.15 3.55 2.18
N GLN A 109 -9.56 3.96 0.99
CA GLN A 109 -9.75 3.08 -0.15
C GLN A 109 -8.43 2.42 -0.56
N TYR A 110 -7.38 3.23 -0.71
CA TYR A 110 -6.04 2.75 -0.98
C TYR A 110 -5.53 1.82 0.12
N GLY A 111 -5.68 2.21 1.39
CA GLY A 111 -5.23 1.43 2.54
C GLY A 111 -5.91 0.07 2.66
N ALA A 112 -7.20 -0.01 2.38
CA ALA A 112 -7.94 -1.28 2.34
C ALA A 112 -7.37 -2.23 1.27
N LEU A 113 -7.07 -1.70 0.09
CA LEU A 113 -6.48 -2.48 -1.00
C LEU A 113 -5.01 -2.83 -0.72
N VAL A 114 -4.25 -1.98 -0.01
CA VAL A 114 -2.90 -2.31 0.50
C VAL A 114 -2.97 -3.47 1.49
N SER A 115 -3.96 -3.50 2.43
CA SER A 115 -4.17 -4.64 3.33
C SER A 115 -4.44 -5.93 2.57
N TRP A 116 -5.31 -5.87 1.56
CA TRP A 116 -5.55 -7.01 0.69
C TRP A 116 -4.28 -7.46 -0.05
N ALA A 117 -3.53 -6.53 -0.65
CA ALA A 117 -2.27 -6.81 -1.35
C ALA A 117 -1.21 -7.43 -0.43
N PHE A 118 -1.11 -6.95 0.81
CA PHE A 118 -0.22 -7.48 1.84
C PHE A 118 -0.53 -8.97 2.13
N ASN A 119 -1.81 -9.32 2.18
CA ASN A 119 -2.26 -10.68 2.46
C ASN A 119 -2.14 -11.63 1.25
N VAL A 120 -2.56 -11.20 0.06
CA VAL A 120 -2.64 -12.11 -1.11
C VAL A 120 -1.38 -12.11 -1.98
N GLY A 121 -0.52 -11.12 -1.82
CA GLY A 121 0.71 -10.96 -2.60
C GLY A 121 0.49 -10.30 -3.97
N CYS A 122 1.53 -9.65 -4.47
CA CYS A 122 1.47 -8.81 -5.67
C CYS A 122 1.12 -9.58 -6.96
N GLY A 123 1.49 -10.85 -7.07
CA GLY A 123 1.14 -11.67 -8.24
C GLY A 123 -0.38 -11.79 -8.40
N ASN A 124 -1.08 -12.09 -7.31
CA ASN A 124 -2.53 -12.18 -7.28
C ASN A 124 -3.20 -10.82 -7.54
N VAL A 125 -2.67 -9.75 -6.94
CA VAL A 125 -3.17 -8.38 -7.17
C VAL A 125 -3.19 -8.05 -8.65
N ARG A 126 -2.06 -8.19 -9.33
CA ARG A 126 -1.90 -7.82 -10.75
C ARG A 126 -2.77 -8.64 -11.70
N SER A 127 -3.06 -9.89 -11.38
CA SER A 127 -3.89 -10.77 -12.21
C SER A 127 -5.39 -10.66 -11.93
N SER A 128 -5.79 -9.97 -10.83
CA SER A 128 -7.16 -9.91 -10.34
C SER A 128 -8.11 -9.15 -11.27
N ASP A 129 -9.37 -9.56 -11.28
CA ASP A 129 -10.42 -8.85 -11.98
C ASP A 129 -10.77 -7.53 -11.27
N LEU A 130 -10.51 -7.41 -9.96
CA LEU A 130 -10.60 -6.17 -9.20
C LEU A 130 -9.71 -5.08 -9.82
N ILE A 131 -8.41 -5.35 -9.97
CA ILE A 131 -7.47 -4.37 -10.55
C ILE A 131 -7.78 -4.10 -12.04
N LYS A 132 -8.14 -5.11 -12.80
CA LYS A 132 -8.56 -4.93 -14.19
C LYS A 132 -9.80 -4.03 -14.29
N GLY A 133 -10.77 -4.19 -13.39
CA GLY A 133 -11.97 -3.36 -13.32
C GLY A 133 -11.64 -1.90 -13.00
N LEU A 134 -10.86 -1.65 -11.96
CA LEU A 134 -10.40 -0.31 -11.62
C LEU A 134 -9.71 0.37 -12.81
N ASN A 135 -8.82 -0.34 -13.50
CA ASN A 135 -8.05 0.19 -14.63
C ASN A 135 -8.92 0.45 -15.88
N ARG A 136 -10.05 -0.26 -16.04
CA ARG A 136 -11.03 0.04 -17.10
C ARG A 136 -11.86 1.28 -16.79
N GLY A 137 -11.84 1.78 -15.56
CA GLY A 137 -12.66 2.89 -15.09
C GLY A 137 -14.03 2.45 -14.54
N ASP A 138 -14.17 1.18 -14.13
CA ASP A 138 -15.37 0.71 -13.44
C ASP A 138 -15.49 1.50 -12.11
N ASP A 139 -16.72 1.74 -11.64
CA ASP A 139 -16.92 2.42 -10.35
C ASP A 139 -16.24 1.66 -9.22
N ALA A 140 -15.33 2.34 -8.51
CA ALA A 140 -14.48 1.71 -7.50
C ALA A 140 -15.28 1.07 -6.35
N ASN A 141 -16.40 1.70 -5.92
CA ASN A 141 -17.24 1.14 -4.87
C ASN A 141 -17.94 -0.14 -5.32
N THR A 142 -18.35 -0.16 -6.58
CA THR A 142 -19.02 -1.33 -7.16
C THR A 142 -18.05 -2.49 -7.34
N ILE A 143 -16.94 -2.27 -8.06
CA ILE A 143 -16.02 -3.37 -8.38
C ILE A 143 -15.35 -3.94 -7.11
N VAL A 144 -14.93 -3.10 -6.16
CA VAL A 144 -14.31 -3.57 -4.93
C VAL A 144 -15.34 -4.32 -4.05
N SER A 145 -16.60 -3.86 -3.99
CA SER A 145 -17.65 -4.56 -3.23
C SER A 145 -17.99 -5.94 -3.81
N GLN A 146 -17.81 -6.14 -5.11
CA GLN A 146 -18.04 -7.42 -5.79
C GLN A 146 -16.86 -8.37 -5.71
N GLU A 147 -15.66 -7.88 -5.96
CA GLU A 147 -14.48 -8.71 -6.17
C GLU A 147 -13.69 -8.98 -4.88
N LEU A 148 -13.57 -8.00 -3.98
CA LEU A 148 -12.78 -8.16 -2.76
C LEU A 148 -13.25 -9.33 -1.88
N PRO A 149 -14.57 -9.54 -1.64
CA PRO A 149 -15.05 -10.66 -0.84
C PRO A 149 -14.73 -12.04 -1.40
N LEU A 150 -14.43 -12.17 -2.68
CA LEU A 150 -14.11 -13.45 -3.33
C LEU A 150 -12.74 -14.00 -2.91
N TRP A 151 -11.86 -13.15 -2.37
CA TRP A 151 -10.52 -13.49 -1.90
C TRP A 151 -10.53 -14.09 -0.48
N ASN A 152 -11.40 -15.06 -0.24
CA ASN A 152 -11.66 -15.65 1.08
C ASN A 152 -11.25 -17.14 1.17
N ARG A 153 -10.50 -17.66 0.18
CA ARG A 153 -10.15 -19.09 0.10
C ARG A 153 -8.67 -19.33 0.32
N GLY A 154 -8.36 -20.44 0.96
CA GLY A 154 -7.03 -21.04 1.04
C GLY A 154 -7.11 -22.54 0.78
N GLY A 155 -6.23 -23.06 -0.09
CA GLY A 155 -6.29 -24.48 -0.48
C GLY A 155 -7.63 -24.91 -1.11
N GLY A 156 -8.34 -23.98 -1.78
CA GLY A 156 -9.66 -24.25 -2.39
C GLY A 156 -10.85 -24.17 -1.42
N VAL A 157 -10.64 -24.05 -0.10
CA VAL A 157 -11.70 -23.95 0.93
C VAL A 157 -11.90 -22.52 1.42
N VAL A 158 -13.12 -22.16 1.74
CA VAL A 158 -13.43 -20.88 2.38
C VAL A 158 -12.91 -20.88 3.81
N LEU A 159 -12.12 -19.88 4.16
CA LEU A 159 -11.54 -19.71 5.49
C LEU A 159 -12.24 -18.58 6.25
N PRO A 160 -12.88 -18.86 7.40
CA PRO A 160 -13.61 -17.84 8.18
C PRO A 160 -12.78 -16.62 8.55
N GLY A 161 -11.46 -16.79 8.80
CA GLY A 161 -10.53 -15.70 9.05
C GLY A 161 -10.40 -14.74 7.85
N LEU A 162 -10.32 -15.29 6.63
CA LEU A 162 -10.27 -14.50 5.40
C LEU A 162 -11.60 -13.81 5.11
N VAL A 163 -12.73 -14.46 5.38
CA VAL A 163 -14.06 -13.82 5.27
C VAL A 163 -14.14 -12.58 6.16
N ARG A 164 -13.72 -12.68 7.43
CA ARG A 164 -13.67 -11.53 8.34
C ARG A 164 -12.73 -10.44 7.86
N ARG A 165 -11.53 -10.82 7.38
CA ARG A 165 -10.53 -9.87 6.86
C ARG A 165 -11.09 -9.09 5.67
N ARG A 166 -11.68 -9.75 4.68
CA ARG A 166 -12.32 -9.09 3.52
C ARG A 166 -13.45 -8.15 3.93
N ALA A 167 -14.25 -8.55 4.92
CA ALA A 167 -15.31 -7.68 5.45
C ALA A 167 -14.75 -6.41 6.12
N ALA A 168 -13.69 -6.54 6.91
CA ALA A 168 -13.03 -5.41 7.57
C ALA A 168 -12.34 -4.48 6.54
N GLU A 169 -11.67 -5.03 5.55
CA GLU A 169 -11.08 -4.27 4.44
C GLU A 169 -12.16 -3.51 3.65
N LEU A 170 -13.29 -4.14 3.36
CA LEU A 170 -14.41 -3.48 2.68
C LEU A 170 -15.05 -2.38 3.55
N ALA A 171 -15.09 -2.55 4.87
CA ALA A 171 -15.56 -1.53 5.81
C ALA A 171 -14.64 -0.30 5.78
N LEU A 172 -13.32 -0.50 5.84
CA LEU A 172 -12.33 0.58 5.70
C LEU A 172 -12.47 1.27 4.34
N PHE A 173 -12.61 0.52 3.24
CA PHE A 173 -12.78 1.05 1.89
C PHE A 173 -13.97 2.00 1.80
N LYS A 174 -15.07 1.69 2.49
CA LYS A 174 -16.30 2.50 2.51
C LYS A 174 -16.27 3.66 3.50
N THR A 175 -15.24 3.74 4.36
CA THR A 175 -15.09 4.83 5.32
C THR A 175 -14.56 6.08 4.62
N ALA A 176 -15.35 7.15 4.62
CA ALA A 176 -14.98 8.40 3.97
C ALA A 176 -13.77 9.07 4.64
N THR A 177 -12.91 9.70 3.84
CA THR A 177 -11.85 10.60 4.26
C THR A 177 -11.62 11.66 3.19
N GLY A 178 -11.15 12.84 3.59
CA GLY A 178 -10.75 13.91 2.68
C GLY A 178 -9.35 13.73 2.09
N ASP A 179 -8.56 12.78 2.62
CA ASP A 179 -7.19 12.57 2.19
C ASP A 179 -7.16 11.72 0.91
N GLY A 180 -6.54 12.23 -0.15
CA GLY A 180 -6.30 11.49 -1.38
C GLY A 180 -5.10 10.56 -1.28
N ALA A 181 -5.09 9.48 -2.08
CA ALA A 181 -3.93 8.60 -2.22
C ALA A 181 -3.55 8.38 -3.69
N LEU A 182 -4.50 8.04 -4.56
CA LEU A 182 -4.26 7.87 -5.99
C LEU A 182 -5.07 8.88 -6.81
N PRO A 183 -4.54 9.30 -7.98
CA PRO A 183 -3.25 8.89 -8.58
C PRO A 183 -2.05 9.42 -7.79
N ALA A 184 -0.99 8.60 -7.73
CA ALA A 184 0.24 8.98 -7.06
C ALA A 184 1.11 9.88 -7.96
N PRO A 185 1.66 11.01 -7.43
CA PRO A 185 2.48 11.91 -8.22
C PRO A 185 3.71 11.21 -8.82
N GLY A 186 3.93 11.42 -10.10
CA GLY A 186 5.09 10.92 -10.82
C GLY A 186 5.08 9.41 -11.10
N CYS A 187 4.00 8.72 -10.74
CA CYS A 187 3.83 7.31 -11.05
C CYS A 187 3.01 7.13 -12.31
#